data_18dbc032d66864f613e68bd63d43754f
#
_entry.id   18dbc032d66864f613e68bd63d43754f
#
_cell.length_a   1.000
_cell.length_b   1.000
_cell.length_c   1.000
_cell.angle_alpha   90.00
_cell.angle_beta   90.00
_cell.angle_gamma   90.00
#
_symmetry.space_group_name_H-M   'P 1'
#
loop_
_entity.id
_entity.type
_entity.pdbx_description
1 polymer ?
#
loop_
_entity_poly.entity_id
_entity_poly.type
_entity_poly.pdbx_seq_one_letter_code
_entity_poly.pdbx_strand_id
1 'polypeptide(L)'
;MSPAVHNATYAPVDPAALVRPRRRIRGMSAILLPFTADRRIDWEGFAAHVARTAAAGITPAVNMDTGYVQLIDDATRRQALATARDVLGPGRELVAGACVVDAVGAAFDEEEYARQLAMIGECDGLPVIFPSYGLTGGSDADMLGRYRRLARRVPAFIGFELSTEFVPSGRVLSLDAYAELMRIGNCIGAKHSSLSRRLEWERLAIRDRQRPDFHVFTGNDLAIDMVRYGSDWLLGLSTAYPEAFARRDAWWAAGDSRFDELDDALQALGDFAFRRPVPAYKHSMAMTLHLRGLVAGDEPHPDSPRRPASDREIIRELLARIETAMAAD
;
A
#
# COMPACT_ATOMS: atom_id res chain seq x y z
N MET A 1 31.71 -22.91 -12.98
CA MET A 1 31.92 -22.49 -11.59
C MET A 1 30.79 -21.54 -11.23
N SER A 2 29.80 -22.01 -10.48
CA SER A 2 28.71 -21.16 -9.98
C SER A 2 29.28 -20.16 -8.95
N PRO A 3 28.93 -18.87 -9.01
CA PRO A 3 29.31 -17.95 -7.95
C PRO A 3 28.59 -18.36 -6.67
N ALA A 4 29.35 -18.54 -5.61
CA ALA A 4 28.84 -18.81 -4.28
C ALA A 4 27.89 -17.68 -3.87
N VAL A 5 26.63 -18.03 -3.60
CA VAL A 5 25.69 -17.14 -2.94
C VAL A 5 26.25 -16.87 -1.56
N HIS A 6 26.80 -15.69 -1.34
CA HIS A 6 27.17 -15.22 -0.01
C HIS A 6 25.85 -14.98 0.74
N ASN A 7 25.43 -15.97 1.54
CA ASN A 7 24.46 -15.73 2.60
C ASN A 7 25.14 -14.84 3.65
N ALA A 8 24.98 -13.53 3.50
CA ALA A 8 25.36 -12.61 4.55
C ALA A 8 24.51 -12.95 5.79
N THR A 9 25.16 -13.38 6.87
CA THR A 9 24.47 -13.65 8.13
C THR A 9 24.19 -12.29 8.77
N TYR A 10 22.96 -11.80 8.60
CA TYR A 10 22.55 -10.55 9.26
C TYR A 10 22.37 -10.81 10.76
N ALA A 11 22.93 -9.93 11.58
CA ALA A 11 22.72 -9.98 13.03
C ALA A 11 21.22 -9.78 13.36
N PRO A 12 20.73 -10.40 14.43
CA PRO A 12 19.37 -10.13 14.92
C PRO A 12 19.18 -8.62 15.12
N VAL A 13 18.00 -8.13 14.69
CA VAL A 13 17.64 -6.71 14.82
C VAL A 13 17.03 -6.48 16.21
N ASP A 14 17.57 -5.51 16.94
CA ASP A 14 16.92 -4.96 18.12
C ASP A 14 15.91 -3.88 17.68
N PRO A 15 14.60 -4.14 17.79
CA PRO A 15 13.60 -3.16 17.38
C PRO A 15 13.68 -1.84 18.16
N ALA A 16 14.09 -1.88 19.44
CA ALA A 16 14.19 -0.68 20.26
C ALA A 16 15.22 0.32 19.68
N ALA A 17 16.30 -0.18 19.06
CA ALA A 17 17.30 0.66 18.42
C ALA A 17 16.81 1.32 17.11
N LEU A 18 15.70 0.84 16.54
CA LEU A 18 15.09 1.40 15.32
C LEU A 18 14.09 2.53 15.61
N VAL A 19 13.67 2.73 16.86
CA VAL A 19 12.65 3.75 17.19
C VAL A 19 13.14 5.14 16.77
N ARG A 20 12.28 5.86 16.03
CA ARG A 20 12.54 7.21 15.49
C ARG A 20 11.47 8.18 15.99
N PRO A 21 11.56 8.68 17.22
CA PRO A 21 10.57 9.59 17.78
C PRO A 21 10.55 10.92 17.02
N ARG A 22 9.37 11.55 16.97
CA ARG A 22 9.15 12.90 16.42
C ARG A 22 9.55 13.07 14.95
N ARG A 23 9.68 11.98 14.18
CA ARG A 23 9.92 12.09 12.74
C ARG A 23 8.63 12.43 11.98
N ARG A 24 8.77 13.12 10.86
CA ARG A 24 7.68 13.24 9.89
C ARG A 24 7.51 11.89 9.17
N ILE A 25 6.28 11.45 9.08
CA ILE A 25 5.89 10.22 8.39
C ILE A 25 5.34 10.61 7.02
N ARG A 26 5.76 9.91 5.96
CA ARG A 26 5.19 10.04 4.62
C ARG A 26 4.09 9.01 4.45
N GLY A 27 2.85 9.46 4.34
CA GLY A 27 1.68 8.62 4.21
C GLY A 27 1.11 8.57 2.80
N MET A 28 0.80 7.36 2.31
CA MET A 28 0.12 7.11 1.05
C MET A 28 -1.08 6.22 1.30
N SER A 29 -2.27 6.64 0.92
CA SER A 29 -3.49 5.85 1.11
C SER A 29 -3.86 5.12 -0.16
N ALA A 30 -3.94 3.79 -0.09
CA ALA A 30 -4.44 2.99 -1.20
C ALA A 30 -5.96 3.16 -1.32
N ILE A 31 -6.38 3.93 -2.33
CA ILE A 31 -7.78 4.33 -2.52
C ILE A 31 -8.66 3.14 -2.92
N LEU A 32 -9.73 2.93 -2.18
CA LEU A 32 -10.78 1.99 -2.58
C LEU A 32 -11.51 2.50 -3.82
N LEU A 33 -11.74 1.62 -4.79
CA LEU A 33 -12.69 1.89 -5.89
C LEU A 33 -14.09 1.46 -5.42
N PRO A 34 -15.00 2.41 -5.09
CA PRO A 34 -16.28 2.07 -4.50
C PRO A 34 -17.28 1.59 -5.54
N PHE A 35 -18.23 0.78 -5.09
CA PHE A 35 -19.32 0.27 -5.91
C PHE A 35 -20.67 0.65 -5.30
N THR A 36 -21.62 0.98 -6.15
CA THR A 36 -23.02 1.24 -5.79
C THR A 36 -23.75 -0.07 -5.43
N ALA A 37 -24.94 0.02 -4.86
CA ALA A 37 -25.75 -1.15 -4.51
C ALA A 37 -26.11 -2.04 -5.72
N ASP A 38 -26.18 -1.48 -6.93
CA ASP A 38 -26.37 -2.20 -8.20
C ASP A 38 -25.04 -2.62 -8.87
N ARG A 39 -23.94 -2.60 -8.10
CA ARG A 39 -22.60 -3.07 -8.47
C ARG A 39 -21.95 -2.34 -9.64
N ARG A 40 -22.32 -1.09 -9.87
CA ARG A 40 -21.59 -0.20 -10.77
C ARG A 40 -20.54 0.58 -9.99
N ILE A 41 -19.46 0.98 -10.66
CA ILE A 41 -18.44 1.83 -10.02
C ILE A 41 -19.06 3.19 -9.67
N ASP A 42 -18.89 3.61 -8.44
CA ASP A 42 -19.27 4.94 -7.92
C ASP A 42 -18.14 5.94 -8.19
N TRP A 43 -18.10 6.48 -9.40
CA TRP A 43 -17.05 7.43 -9.81
C TRP A 43 -17.10 8.75 -9.03
N GLU A 44 -18.29 9.20 -8.62
CA GLU A 44 -18.47 10.40 -7.81
C GLU A 44 -17.89 10.17 -6.39
N GLY A 45 -18.25 9.05 -5.77
CA GLY A 45 -17.69 8.64 -4.49
C GLY A 45 -16.18 8.42 -4.55
N PHE A 46 -15.68 7.86 -5.66
CA PHE A 46 -14.23 7.71 -5.88
C PHE A 46 -13.54 9.07 -5.94
N ALA A 47 -14.02 10.02 -6.75
CA ALA A 47 -13.44 11.35 -6.86
C ALA A 47 -13.46 12.10 -5.52
N ALA A 48 -14.58 12.05 -4.80
CA ALA A 48 -14.73 12.66 -3.48
C ALA A 48 -13.74 12.03 -2.46
N HIS A 49 -13.51 10.72 -2.55
CA HIS A 49 -12.58 10.03 -1.67
C HIS A 49 -11.12 10.38 -1.95
N VAL A 50 -10.72 10.51 -3.23
CA VAL A 50 -9.40 11.04 -3.62
C VAL A 50 -9.21 12.46 -3.07
N ALA A 51 -10.20 13.34 -3.26
CA ALA A 51 -10.16 14.72 -2.77
C ALA A 51 -9.99 14.79 -1.25
N ARG A 52 -10.74 13.99 -0.51
CA ARG A 52 -10.68 13.91 0.96
C ARG A 52 -9.31 13.43 1.44
N THR A 53 -8.77 12.39 0.82
CA THR A 53 -7.43 11.87 1.15
C THR A 53 -6.38 12.95 0.96
N ALA A 54 -6.42 13.65 -0.17
CA ALA A 54 -5.49 14.73 -0.46
C ALA A 54 -5.66 15.94 0.47
N ALA A 55 -6.90 16.26 0.88
CA ALA A 55 -7.20 17.32 1.84
C ALA A 55 -6.66 17.01 3.25
N ALA A 56 -6.60 15.74 3.62
CA ALA A 56 -5.97 15.29 4.86
C ALA A 56 -4.41 15.39 4.82
N GLY A 57 -3.83 15.76 3.69
CA GLY A 57 -2.36 15.83 3.53
C GLY A 57 -1.71 14.46 3.24
N ILE A 58 -2.51 13.46 2.89
CA ILE A 58 -2.05 12.11 2.54
C ILE A 58 -2.01 11.98 1.01
N THR A 59 -0.97 11.34 0.47
CA THR A 59 -0.87 11.08 -0.97
C THR A 59 -1.84 9.97 -1.39
N PRO A 60 -2.76 10.22 -2.34
CA PRO A 60 -3.60 9.16 -2.89
C PRO A 60 -2.79 8.16 -3.72
N ALA A 61 -3.03 6.86 -3.51
CA ALA A 61 -2.46 5.78 -4.30
C ALA A 61 -3.60 4.99 -4.97
N VAL A 62 -3.80 5.20 -6.28
CA VAL A 62 -4.87 4.56 -7.05
C VAL A 62 -4.39 3.29 -7.75
N ASN A 63 -5.31 2.48 -8.25
CA ASN A 63 -4.97 1.21 -8.91
C ASN A 63 -4.05 0.33 -8.03
N MET A 64 -4.27 0.34 -6.71
CA MET A 64 -3.63 -0.58 -5.78
C MET A 64 -4.52 -1.82 -5.57
N ASP A 65 -4.06 -2.80 -4.76
CA ASP A 65 -4.91 -3.96 -4.42
C ASP A 65 -6.24 -3.53 -3.82
N THR A 66 -6.26 -2.51 -2.96
CA THR A 66 -7.47 -1.91 -2.38
C THR A 66 -8.44 -1.41 -3.44
N GLY A 67 -7.93 -0.90 -4.56
CA GLY A 67 -8.72 -0.46 -5.72
C GLY A 67 -9.00 -1.57 -6.74
N TYR A 68 -8.83 -2.84 -6.35
CA TYR A 68 -9.10 -4.03 -7.19
C TYR A 68 -8.31 -4.09 -8.49
N VAL A 69 -7.08 -3.57 -8.52
CA VAL A 69 -6.29 -3.43 -9.75
C VAL A 69 -6.17 -4.74 -10.56
N GLN A 70 -6.16 -5.90 -9.90
CA GLN A 70 -6.09 -7.20 -10.55
C GLN A 70 -7.42 -7.67 -11.19
N LEU A 71 -8.54 -7.01 -10.84
CA LEU A 71 -9.89 -7.42 -11.25
C LEU A 71 -10.53 -6.46 -12.26
N ILE A 72 -9.98 -5.26 -12.42
CA ILE A 72 -10.47 -4.22 -13.32
C ILE A 72 -9.66 -4.19 -14.62
N ASP A 73 -10.31 -3.80 -15.71
CA ASP A 73 -9.69 -3.68 -17.02
C ASP A 73 -8.87 -2.38 -17.17
N ASP A 74 -8.13 -2.28 -18.27
CA ASP A 74 -7.28 -1.13 -18.56
C ASP A 74 -8.07 0.17 -18.78
N ALA A 75 -9.30 0.09 -19.29
CA ALA A 75 -10.14 1.26 -19.45
C ALA A 75 -10.52 1.84 -18.07
N THR A 76 -10.89 0.98 -17.14
CA THR A 76 -11.19 1.35 -15.75
C THR A 76 -9.99 1.88 -15.02
N ARG A 77 -8.80 1.25 -15.18
CA ARG A 77 -7.53 1.73 -14.61
C ARG A 77 -7.19 3.13 -15.12
N ARG A 78 -7.33 3.35 -16.42
CA ARG A 78 -7.10 4.67 -17.06
C ARG A 78 -8.06 5.71 -16.54
N GLN A 79 -9.34 5.37 -16.41
CA GLN A 79 -10.34 6.28 -15.88
C GLN A 79 -10.06 6.66 -14.41
N ALA A 80 -9.65 5.69 -13.58
CA ALA A 80 -9.29 5.96 -12.19
C ALA A 80 -8.08 6.91 -12.08
N LEU A 81 -7.06 6.73 -12.94
CA LEU A 81 -5.90 7.64 -13.03
C LEU A 81 -6.32 9.05 -13.46
N ALA A 82 -7.09 9.16 -14.54
CA ALA A 82 -7.55 10.45 -15.06
C ALA A 82 -8.40 11.19 -14.01
N THR A 83 -9.38 10.51 -13.40
CA THR A 83 -10.22 11.09 -12.35
C THR A 83 -9.36 11.57 -11.16
N ALA A 84 -8.39 10.76 -10.72
CA ALA A 84 -7.53 11.16 -9.62
C ALA A 84 -6.66 12.38 -9.98
N ARG A 85 -6.10 12.43 -11.18
CA ARG A 85 -5.31 13.57 -11.65
C ARG A 85 -6.17 14.84 -11.78
N ASP A 86 -7.36 14.74 -12.32
CA ASP A 86 -8.29 15.87 -12.45
C ASP A 86 -8.65 16.45 -11.07
N VAL A 87 -8.93 15.60 -10.09
CA VAL A 87 -9.22 15.99 -8.71
C VAL A 87 -8.02 16.67 -8.03
N LEU A 88 -6.83 16.11 -8.21
CA LEU A 88 -5.61 16.63 -7.58
C LEU A 88 -5.11 17.91 -8.23
N GLY A 89 -5.33 18.07 -9.52
CA GLY A 89 -4.70 19.12 -10.32
C GLY A 89 -3.19 18.90 -10.55
N PRO A 90 -2.54 19.78 -11.30
CA PRO A 90 -1.13 19.64 -11.64
C PRO A 90 -0.22 19.81 -10.41
N GLY A 91 0.93 19.13 -10.42
CA GLY A 91 1.99 19.28 -9.42
C GLY A 91 1.74 18.61 -8.06
N ARG A 92 0.57 18.05 -7.82
CA ARG A 92 0.32 17.25 -6.62
C ARG A 92 0.70 15.79 -6.85
N GLU A 93 1.33 15.19 -5.85
CA GLU A 93 1.77 13.80 -5.94
C GLU A 93 0.58 12.84 -6.10
N LEU A 94 0.70 11.93 -7.07
CA LEU A 94 -0.20 10.82 -7.31
C LEU A 94 0.63 9.56 -7.38
N VAL A 95 0.23 8.52 -6.66
CA VAL A 95 0.86 7.19 -6.72
C VAL A 95 -0.09 6.21 -7.40
N ALA A 96 0.42 5.28 -8.19
CA ALA A 96 -0.43 4.29 -8.83
C ALA A 96 0.24 2.94 -9.05
N GLY A 97 -0.55 1.86 -8.99
CA GLY A 97 -0.10 0.51 -9.25
C GLY A 97 0.08 0.23 -10.74
N ALA A 98 1.29 -0.18 -11.15
CA ALA A 98 1.58 -0.77 -12.44
C ALA A 98 1.39 -2.30 -12.33
N CYS A 99 0.24 -2.80 -12.77
CA CYS A 99 -0.17 -4.19 -12.55
C CYS A 99 -0.34 -4.93 -13.88
N VAL A 100 0.38 -6.03 -14.02
CA VAL A 100 0.21 -7.00 -15.12
C VAL A 100 -0.50 -8.23 -14.56
N VAL A 101 -1.62 -8.60 -15.18
CA VAL A 101 -2.37 -9.80 -14.82
C VAL A 101 -1.95 -10.92 -15.75
N ASP A 102 -1.31 -11.95 -15.18
CA ASP A 102 -0.79 -13.10 -15.90
C ASP A 102 -1.13 -14.42 -15.16
N ALA A 103 -0.67 -15.55 -15.69
CA ALA A 103 -0.94 -16.87 -15.16
C ALA A 103 0.35 -17.54 -14.64
N VAL A 104 0.18 -18.59 -13.84
CA VAL A 104 1.29 -19.44 -13.38
C VAL A 104 2.14 -19.91 -14.57
N GLY A 105 3.45 -19.70 -14.50
CA GLY A 105 4.38 -20.06 -15.56
C GLY A 105 4.50 -19.05 -16.70
N ALA A 106 3.79 -17.93 -16.63
CA ALA A 106 3.94 -16.87 -17.62
C ALA A 106 5.38 -16.34 -17.69
N ALA A 107 5.83 -16.01 -18.89
CA ALA A 107 7.06 -15.28 -19.09
C ALA A 107 6.90 -13.82 -18.61
N PHE A 108 8.03 -13.18 -18.27
CA PHE A 108 8.01 -11.75 -17.95
C PHE A 108 7.61 -10.91 -19.15
N ASP A 109 6.49 -10.22 -19.06
CA ASP A 109 6.00 -9.32 -20.09
C ASP A 109 6.45 -7.88 -19.81
N GLU A 110 7.63 -7.52 -20.37
CA GLU A 110 8.18 -6.18 -20.20
C GLU A 110 7.35 -5.12 -20.92
N GLU A 111 6.78 -5.45 -22.08
CA GLU A 111 6.04 -4.48 -22.88
C GLU A 111 4.69 -4.14 -22.22
N GLU A 112 4.05 -5.12 -21.60
CA GLU A 112 2.84 -4.87 -20.83
C GLU A 112 3.13 -3.97 -19.61
N TYR A 113 4.20 -4.26 -18.84
CA TYR A 113 4.63 -3.35 -17.80
C TYR A 113 4.95 -1.96 -18.33
N ALA A 114 5.63 -1.85 -19.46
CA ALA A 114 5.95 -0.55 -20.09
C ALA A 114 4.68 0.24 -20.44
N ARG A 115 3.63 -0.44 -20.93
CA ARG A 115 2.31 0.20 -21.17
C ARG A 115 1.69 0.73 -19.88
N GLN A 116 1.70 -0.07 -18.82
CA GLN A 116 1.15 0.34 -17.52
C GLN A 116 1.94 1.53 -16.94
N LEU A 117 3.28 1.50 -17.03
CA LEU A 117 4.15 2.58 -16.60
C LEU A 117 3.92 3.87 -17.41
N ALA A 118 3.74 3.76 -18.74
CA ALA A 118 3.43 4.89 -19.59
C ALA A 118 2.09 5.54 -19.23
N MET A 119 1.04 4.72 -19.02
CA MET A 119 -0.28 5.19 -18.61
C MET A 119 -0.23 5.97 -17.29
N ILE A 120 0.58 5.53 -16.32
CA ILE A 120 0.78 6.24 -15.05
C ILE A 120 1.56 7.53 -15.29
N GLY A 121 2.58 7.51 -16.14
CA GLY A 121 3.40 8.67 -16.51
C GLY A 121 2.60 9.77 -17.23
N GLU A 122 1.62 9.42 -18.07
CA GLU A 122 0.69 10.36 -18.71
C GLU A 122 -0.10 11.20 -17.69
N CYS A 123 -0.24 10.68 -16.46
CA CYS A 123 -0.89 11.36 -15.34
C CYS A 123 0.10 11.92 -14.30
N ASP A 124 1.37 12.10 -14.63
CA ASP A 124 2.45 12.49 -13.69
C ASP A 124 2.44 11.64 -12.40
N GLY A 125 2.13 10.36 -12.52
CA GLY A 125 2.03 9.44 -11.38
C GLY A 125 3.36 8.76 -11.07
N LEU A 126 3.60 8.49 -9.79
CA LEU A 126 4.71 7.67 -9.32
C LEU A 126 4.27 6.19 -9.31
N PRO A 127 4.87 5.31 -10.14
CA PRO A 127 4.45 3.93 -10.21
C PRO A 127 4.92 3.08 -9.03
N VAL A 128 4.02 2.20 -8.55
CA VAL A 128 4.33 1.04 -7.70
C VAL A 128 4.30 -0.21 -8.57
N ILE A 129 5.41 -0.91 -8.70
CA ILE A 129 5.50 -2.10 -9.57
C ILE A 129 4.90 -3.30 -8.86
N PHE A 130 3.71 -3.73 -9.29
CA PHE A 130 3.03 -4.90 -8.73
C PHE A 130 3.70 -6.21 -9.13
N PRO A 131 3.72 -7.23 -8.25
CA PRO A 131 4.13 -8.57 -8.62
C PRO A 131 3.15 -9.19 -9.61
N SER A 132 3.70 -9.91 -10.60
CA SER A 132 3.02 -10.85 -11.49
C SER A 132 3.80 -12.16 -11.50
N TYR A 133 3.23 -13.25 -11.98
CA TYR A 133 3.97 -14.51 -12.08
C TYR A 133 5.22 -14.37 -12.97
N GLY A 134 5.10 -13.63 -14.07
CA GLY A 134 6.24 -13.35 -14.93
C GLY A 134 7.31 -12.49 -14.27
N LEU A 135 6.95 -11.51 -13.45
CA LEU A 135 7.91 -10.66 -12.74
C LEU A 135 8.62 -11.44 -11.61
N THR A 136 7.85 -12.22 -10.83
CA THR A 136 8.35 -12.89 -9.61
C THR A 136 8.91 -14.27 -9.84
N GLY A 137 8.72 -14.86 -11.02
CA GLY A 137 9.22 -16.19 -11.38
C GLY A 137 10.74 -16.28 -11.38
N GLY A 138 11.27 -17.49 -11.11
CA GLY A 138 12.72 -17.75 -11.06
C GLY A 138 13.38 -17.29 -9.75
N SER A 139 14.68 -16.98 -9.83
CA SER A 139 15.49 -16.55 -8.69
C SER A 139 15.28 -15.07 -8.32
N ASP A 140 15.80 -14.66 -7.16
CA ASP A 140 15.86 -13.24 -6.79
C ASP A 140 16.67 -12.42 -7.79
N ALA A 141 17.74 -12.99 -8.34
CA ALA A 141 18.56 -12.34 -9.38
C ALA A 141 17.77 -12.08 -10.67
N ASP A 142 16.90 -13.04 -11.08
CA ASP A 142 16.02 -12.87 -12.24
C ASP A 142 15.02 -11.73 -12.02
N MET A 143 14.36 -11.72 -10.86
CA MET A 143 13.42 -10.66 -10.49
C MET A 143 14.09 -9.29 -10.46
N LEU A 144 15.26 -9.17 -9.84
CA LEU A 144 16.04 -7.93 -9.82
C LEU A 144 16.49 -7.49 -11.22
N GLY A 145 16.85 -8.44 -12.09
CA GLY A 145 17.13 -8.16 -13.49
C GLY A 145 15.95 -7.50 -14.21
N ARG A 146 14.73 -8.00 -13.96
CA ARG A 146 13.47 -7.44 -14.48
C ARG A 146 13.20 -6.05 -13.90
N TYR A 147 13.36 -5.84 -12.59
CA TYR A 147 13.26 -4.51 -11.99
C TYR A 147 14.23 -3.51 -12.61
N ARG A 148 15.50 -3.90 -12.89
CA ARG A 148 16.47 -3.04 -13.56
C ARG A 148 16.06 -2.70 -15.00
N ARG A 149 15.35 -3.60 -15.70
CA ARG A 149 14.80 -3.33 -17.05
C ARG A 149 13.67 -2.30 -16.95
N LEU A 150 12.71 -2.49 -16.03
CA LEU A 150 11.61 -1.55 -15.81
C LEU A 150 12.09 -0.18 -15.32
N ALA A 151 13.13 -0.15 -14.49
CA ALA A 151 13.74 1.08 -14.00
C ALA A 151 14.20 2.02 -15.13
N ARG A 152 14.61 1.49 -16.28
CA ARG A 152 14.99 2.30 -17.44
C ARG A 152 13.83 2.98 -18.15
N ARG A 153 12.60 2.61 -17.83
CA ARG A 153 11.36 3.12 -18.46
C ARG A 153 10.75 4.30 -17.73
N VAL A 154 11.19 4.60 -16.51
CA VAL A 154 10.58 5.63 -15.64
C VAL A 154 11.63 6.44 -14.90
N PRO A 155 11.36 7.71 -14.56
CA PRO A 155 12.29 8.53 -13.79
C PRO A 155 12.44 8.07 -12.33
N ALA A 156 11.38 7.53 -11.74
CA ALA A 156 11.36 6.98 -10.39
C ALA A 156 10.26 5.92 -10.24
N PHE A 157 10.41 5.01 -9.28
CA PHE A 157 9.38 4.01 -8.95
C PHE A 157 9.50 3.52 -7.52
N ILE A 158 8.45 2.87 -7.05
CA ILE A 158 8.40 2.13 -5.78
C ILE A 158 8.38 0.63 -6.10
N GLY A 159 9.30 -0.14 -5.51
CA GLY A 159 9.27 -1.59 -5.53
C GLY A 159 8.13 -2.13 -4.65
N PHE A 160 7.75 -3.40 -4.83
CA PHE A 160 6.69 -3.98 -4.02
C PHE A 160 6.96 -5.44 -3.64
N GLU A 161 7.09 -5.68 -2.34
CA GLU A 161 7.05 -7.00 -1.72
C GLU A 161 5.63 -7.27 -1.22
N LEU A 162 4.98 -8.28 -1.78
CA LEU A 162 3.60 -8.62 -1.47
C LEU A 162 3.51 -10.11 -1.11
N SER A 163 2.96 -10.42 0.05
CA SER A 163 2.75 -11.81 0.47
C SER A 163 1.72 -12.52 -0.42
N THR A 164 1.89 -13.83 -0.58
CA THR A 164 0.92 -14.72 -1.23
C THR A 164 -0.44 -14.76 -0.51
N GLU A 165 -0.54 -14.26 0.71
CA GLU A 165 -1.82 -14.11 1.43
C GLU A 165 -2.75 -13.08 0.74
N PHE A 166 -2.20 -12.13 -0.02
CA PHE A 166 -2.96 -11.14 -0.80
C PHE A 166 -3.21 -11.61 -2.23
N VAL A 167 -2.15 -12.02 -2.91
CA VAL A 167 -2.22 -12.50 -4.31
C VAL A 167 -1.28 -13.67 -4.52
N PRO A 168 -1.66 -14.68 -5.30
CA PRO A 168 -0.84 -15.90 -5.50
C PRO A 168 0.52 -15.62 -6.16
N SER A 169 0.64 -14.58 -6.98
CA SER A 169 1.90 -14.14 -7.62
C SER A 169 2.81 -13.33 -6.69
N GLY A 170 2.41 -13.11 -5.43
CA GLY A 170 3.16 -12.36 -4.45
C GLY A 170 4.53 -12.98 -4.14
N ARG A 171 5.50 -12.12 -3.81
CA ARG A 171 6.84 -12.54 -3.37
C ARG A 171 7.41 -11.55 -2.35
N VAL A 172 7.98 -12.09 -1.28
CA VAL A 172 8.82 -11.36 -0.33
C VAL A 172 10.27 -11.73 -0.63
N LEU A 173 11.11 -10.73 -0.89
CA LEU A 173 12.51 -10.91 -1.26
C LEU A 173 13.34 -11.46 -0.08
N SER A 174 14.44 -12.16 -0.40
CA SER A 174 15.51 -12.33 0.58
C SER A 174 16.09 -10.96 0.97
N LEU A 175 16.72 -10.87 2.13
CA LEU A 175 17.27 -9.61 2.60
C LEU A 175 18.42 -9.12 1.69
N ASP A 176 19.20 -10.03 1.12
CA ASP A 176 20.24 -9.72 0.14
C ASP A 176 19.63 -9.13 -1.16
N ALA A 177 18.54 -9.74 -1.65
CA ALA A 177 17.84 -9.23 -2.82
C ALA A 177 17.17 -7.88 -2.55
N TYR A 178 16.68 -7.64 -1.35
CA TYR A 178 16.17 -6.33 -0.96
C TYR A 178 17.27 -5.27 -0.95
N ALA A 179 18.46 -5.62 -0.45
CA ALA A 179 19.64 -4.75 -0.51
C ALA A 179 20.01 -4.39 -1.97
N GLU A 180 19.94 -5.37 -2.88
CA GLU A 180 20.16 -5.12 -4.30
C GLU A 180 19.07 -4.26 -4.95
N LEU A 181 17.80 -4.41 -4.54
CA LEU A 181 16.71 -3.54 -4.97
C LEU A 181 16.99 -2.07 -4.58
N MET A 182 17.46 -1.85 -3.35
CA MET A 182 17.83 -0.52 -2.87
C MET A 182 18.97 0.12 -3.70
N ARG A 183 19.82 -0.66 -4.35
CA ARG A 183 20.91 -0.14 -5.22
C ARG A 183 20.44 0.32 -6.59
N ILE A 184 19.19 0.08 -6.96
CA ILE A 184 18.60 0.64 -8.18
C ILE A 184 18.34 2.13 -7.93
N GLY A 185 19.10 3.02 -8.55
CA GLY A 185 19.19 4.44 -8.19
C GLY A 185 17.85 5.18 -8.19
N ASN A 186 16.97 4.89 -9.13
CA ASN A 186 15.64 5.51 -9.25
C ASN A 186 14.51 4.69 -8.59
N CYS A 187 14.82 3.58 -7.91
CA CYS A 187 13.90 2.97 -6.95
C CYS A 187 13.96 3.81 -5.65
N ILE A 188 12.96 4.62 -5.40
CA ILE A 188 12.97 5.56 -4.26
C ILE A 188 12.52 4.92 -2.95
N GLY A 189 11.93 3.74 -3.00
CA GLY A 189 11.43 3.01 -1.86
C GLY A 189 10.82 1.68 -2.26
N ALA A 190 10.40 0.90 -1.27
CA ALA A 190 9.63 -0.32 -1.50
C ALA A 190 8.47 -0.42 -0.51
N LYS A 191 7.30 -0.78 -1.01
CA LYS A 191 6.17 -1.19 -0.18
C LYS A 191 6.44 -2.60 0.33
N HIS A 192 6.27 -2.82 1.64
CA HIS A 192 6.50 -4.08 2.31
C HIS A 192 5.19 -4.61 2.92
N SER A 193 4.57 -5.60 2.28
CA SER A 193 3.32 -6.24 2.71
C SER A 193 3.53 -7.72 2.98
N SER A 194 4.41 -8.03 3.93
CA SER A 194 4.73 -9.41 4.33
C SER A 194 3.85 -9.92 5.47
N LEU A 195 3.09 -9.05 6.13
CA LEU A 195 2.37 -9.29 7.39
C LEU A 195 3.29 -9.69 8.55
N SER A 196 4.58 -9.36 8.48
CA SER A 196 5.59 -9.70 9.48
C SER A 196 6.40 -8.48 9.92
N ARG A 197 6.27 -8.08 11.20
CA ARG A 197 7.09 -7.02 11.82
C ARG A 197 8.58 -7.33 11.74
N ARG A 198 8.96 -8.59 12.02
CA ARG A 198 10.36 -9.01 12.01
C ARG A 198 11.02 -8.78 10.65
N LEU A 199 10.36 -9.18 9.58
CA LEU A 199 10.89 -8.97 8.24
C LEU A 199 11.01 -7.48 7.91
N GLU A 200 10.09 -6.65 8.37
CA GLU A 200 10.14 -5.20 8.12
C GLU A 200 11.25 -4.53 8.94
N TRP A 201 11.47 -4.92 10.21
CA TRP A 201 12.61 -4.45 10.99
C TRP A 201 13.96 -4.77 10.33
N GLU A 202 14.09 -5.94 9.71
CA GLU A 202 15.28 -6.32 8.95
C GLU A 202 15.51 -5.36 7.76
N ARG A 203 14.44 -4.96 7.06
CA ARG A 203 14.51 -3.98 5.95
C ARG A 203 14.89 -2.59 6.46
N LEU A 204 14.33 -2.16 7.57
CA LEU A 204 14.68 -0.88 8.19
C LEU A 204 16.15 -0.86 8.62
N ALA A 205 16.63 -1.93 9.26
CA ALA A 205 18.01 -2.03 9.70
C ALA A 205 19.00 -2.01 8.54
N ILE A 206 18.71 -2.66 7.43
CA ILE A 206 19.59 -2.64 6.25
C ILE A 206 19.49 -1.31 5.50
N ARG A 207 18.30 -0.70 5.41
CA ARG A 207 18.08 0.62 4.85
C ARG A 207 18.94 1.68 5.58
N ASP A 208 18.88 1.71 6.89
CA ASP A 208 19.63 2.68 7.72
C ASP A 208 21.15 2.59 7.51
N ARG A 209 21.66 1.38 7.20
CA ARG A 209 23.09 1.17 6.94
C ARG A 209 23.51 1.46 5.51
N GLN A 210 22.68 1.15 4.52
CA GLN A 210 23.10 1.15 3.11
C GLN A 210 22.53 2.30 2.28
N ARG A 211 21.30 2.72 2.56
CA ARG A 211 20.63 3.79 1.83
C ARG A 211 19.59 4.50 2.71
N PRO A 212 20.01 5.39 3.62
CA PRO A 212 19.13 6.06 4.59
C PRO A 212 17.99 6.88 3.99
N ASP A 213 18.14 7.35 2.74
CA ASP A 213 17.13 8.07 1.96
C ASP A 213 16.08 7.17 1.31
N PHE A 214 16.26 5.85 1.33
CA PHE A 214 15.31 4.91 0.77
C PHE A 214 14.08 4.74 1.67
N HIS A 215 12.89 4.85 1.10
CA HIS A 215 11.65 4.70 1.86
C HIS A 215 11.26 3.22 2.02
N VAL A 216 11.10 2.76 3.24
CA VAL A 216 10.38 1.52 3.55
C VAL A 216 8.94 1.92 3.84
N PHE A 217 8.04 1.64 2.90
CA PHE A 217 6.62 1.90 3.10
C PHE A 217 5.97 0.66 3.71
N THR A 218 5.60 0.71 5.00
CA THR A 218 4.80 -0.38 5.55
C THR A 218 3.52 -0.55 4.74
N GLY A 219 3.24 -1.76 4.34
CA GLY A 219 1.98 -2.23 3.78
C GLY A 219 1.39 -3.32 4.67
N ASN A 220 1.89 -3.40 5.92
CA ASN A 220 1.42 -4.34 6.93
C ASN A 220 0.26 -3.73 7.71
N ASP A 221 -0.94 -3.88 7.19
CA ASP A 221 -2.17 -3.37 7.82
C ASP A 221 -2.47 -4.00 9.20
N LEU A 222 -1.76 -5.09 9.56
CA LEU A 222 -1.76 -5.71 10.90
C LEU A 222 -0.61 -5.20 11.80
N ALA A 223 0.10 -4.17 11.38
CA ALA A 223 1.24 -3.59 12.11
C ALA A 223 1.46 -2.13 11.69
N ILE A 224 0.43 -1.30 11.81
CA ILE A 224 0.49 0.10 11.38
C ILE A 224 1.46 0.95 12.21
N ASP A 225 1.80 0.51 13.41
CA ASP A 225 2.78 1.10 14.31
C ASP A 225 4.24 0.98 13.83
N MET A 226 4.50 0.29 12.71
CA MET A 226 5.84 0.22 12.10
C MET A 226 6.42 1.61 11.79
N VAL A 227 5.58 2.63 11.70
CA VAL A 227 5.98 4.04 11.61
C VAL A 227 6.88 4.50 12.76
N ARG A 228 6.74 3.93 13.95
CA ARG A 228 7.59 4.22 15.14
C ARG A 228 9.04 3.86 14.89
N TYR A 229 9.28 2.82 14.09
CA TYR A 229 10.59 2.24 13.81
C TYR A 229 11.27 2.83 12.56
N GLY A 230 10.59 3.80 11.91
CA GLY A 230 11.17 4.50 10.76
C GLY A 230 10.57 4.08 9.41
N SER A 231 9.52 3.27 9.36
CA SER A 231 8.73 3.08 8.15
C SER A 231 7.89 4.31 7.84
N ASP A 232 7.79 4.67 6.57
CA ASP A 232 6.65 5.40 6.02
C ASP A 232 5.52 4.41 5.77
N TRP A 233 4.41 4.81 5.15
CA TRP A 233 3.35 3.84 4.92
C TRP A 233 2.63 4.01 3.58
N LEU A 234 2.22 2.87 2.99
CA LEU A 234 1.26 2.75 1.91
C LEU A 234 0.28 1.64 2.26
N LEU A 235 -0.81 2.00 2.96
CA LEU A 235 -1.73 1.07 3.61
C LEU A 235 -3.07 0.98 2.89
N GLY A 236 -3.66 -0.22 2.89
CA GLY A 236 -5.05 -0.45 2.48
C GLY A 236 -6.05 0.02 3.53
N LEU A 237 -5.72 -0.16 4.81
CA LEU A 237 -6.55 0.26 5.94
C LEU A 237 -6.82 1.77 5.95
N SER A 238 -5.85 2.56 5.54
CA SER A 238 -5.95 4.03 5.59
C SER A 238 -7.07 4.61 4.71
N THR A 239 -7.55 3.85 3.72
CA THR A 239 -8.72 4.24 2.92
C THR A 239 -9.98 4.45 3.76
N ALA A 240 -10.09 3.73 4.88
CA ALA A 240 -11.23 3.84 5.80
C ALA A 240 -11.33 5.22 6.46
N TYR A 241 -10.18 5.80 6.83
CA TYR A 241 -10.15 7.04 7.63
C TYR A 241 -8.82 7.81 7.45
N PRO A 242 -8.55 8.38 6.25
CA PRO A 242 -7.29 9.06 5.99
C PRO A 242 -7.01 10.23 6.94
N GLU A 243 -8.05 10.95 7.41
CA GLU A 243 -7.92 12.04 8.37
C GLU A 243 -7.39 11.57 9.73
N ALA A 244 -7.79 10.39 10.18
CA ALA A 244 -7.31 9.81 11.43
C ALA A 244 -5.83 9.39 11.32
N PHE A 245 -5.42 8.80 10.19
CA PHE A 245 -4.02 8.51 9.92
C PHE A 245 -3.17 9.79 9.87
N ALA A 246 -3.65 10.85 9.23
CA ALA A 246 -2.96 12.13 9.20
C ALA A 246 -2.79 12.74 10.61
N ARG A 247 -3.84 12.69 11.44
CA ARG A 247 -3.79 13.17 12.84
C ARG A 247 -2.83 12.34 13.68
N ARG A 248 -2.88 11.00 13.59
CA ARG A 248 -1.95 10.10 14.24
C ARG A 248 -0.50 10.47 13.92
N ASP A 249 -0.18 10.65 12.64
CA ASP A 249 1.16 10.98 12.19
C ASP A 249 1.62 12.36 12.66
N ALA A 250 0.71 13.33 12.71
CA ALA A 250 0.99 14.66 13.27
C ALA A 250 1.31 14.59 14.77
N TRP A 251 0.58 13.78 15.53
CA TRP A 251 0.86 13.56 16.95
C TRP A 251 2.21 12.87 17.18
N TRP A 252 2.56 11.88 16.35
CA TRP A 252 3.91 11.30 16.40
C TRP A 252 5.01 12.34 16.17
N ALA A 253 4.85 13.17 15.16
CA ALA A 253 5.81 14.23 14.85
C ALA A 253 5.93 15.28 15.95
N ALA A 254 4.85 15.57 16.65
CA ALA A 254 4.81 16.46 17.81
C ALA A 254 5.37 15.82 19.10
N GLY A 255 5.43 14.49 19.16
CA GLY A 255 5.75 13.73 20.38
C GLY A 255 4.59 13.74 21.37
N ASP A 256 3.36 13.79 20.85
CA ASP A 256 2.11 13.78 21.60
C ASP A 256 1.71 12.34 21.94
N SER A 257 1.45 12.06 23.21
CA SER A 257 1.10 10.71 23.70
C SER A 257 -0.24 10.19 23.18
N ARG A 258 -1.13 11.08 22.71
CA ARG A 258 -2.41 10.68 22.08
C ARG A 258 -2.20 9.84 20.81
N PHE A 259 -1.00 9.85 20.24
CA PHE A 259 -0.63 8.93 19.16
C PHE A 259 -0.98 7.48 19.51
N ASP A 260 -0.66 7.03 20.74
CA ASP A 260 -0.80 5.63 21.13
C ASP A 260 -2.27 5.17 21.11
N GLU A 261 -3.17 5.97 21.66
CA GLU A 261 -4.60 5.65 21.71
C GLU A 261 -5.24 5.61 20.31
N LEU A 262 -4.90 6.57 19.44
CA LEU A 262 -5.42 6.59 18.06
C LEU A 262 -4.82 5.49 17.22
N ASP A 263 -3.53 5.19 17.38
CA ASP A 263 -2.86 4.08 16.67
C ASP A 263 -3.50 2.73 17.04
N ASP A 264 -3.77 2.50 18.34
CA ASP A 264 -4.46 1.30 18.83
C ASP A 264 -5.91 1.20 18.32
N ALA A 265 -6.62 2.31 18.25
CA ALA A 265 -7.99 2.33 17.71
C ALA A 265 -8.02 2.00 16.21
N LEU A 266 -7.08 2.56 15.43
CA LEU A 266 -6.92 2.26 14.02
C LEU A 266 -6.46 0.83 13.79
N GLN A 267 -5.52 0.32 14.62
CA GLN A 267 -5.08 -1.07 14.53
C GLN A 267 -6.21 -2.06 14.81
N ALA A 268 -7.10 -1.77 15.76
CA ALA A 268 -8.25 -2.62 16.04
C ALA A 268 -9.18 -2.77 14.80
N LEU A 269 -9.37 -1.69 14.03
CA LEU A 269 -10.07 -1.78 12.74
C LEU A 269 -9.29 -2.63 11.73
N GLY A 270 -7.96 -2.50 11.70
CA GLY A 270 -7.08 -3.32 10.87
C GLY A 270 -7.20 -4.81 11.19
N ASP A 271 -7.08 -5.16 12.47
CA ASP A 271 -7.17 -6.56 12.95
C ASP A 271 -8.51 -7.19 12.59
N PHE A 272 -9.59 -6.43 12.70
CA PHE A 272 -10.91 -6.89 12.29
C PHE A 272 -11.05 -7.03 10.77
N ALA A 273 -10.61 -6.05 10.01
CA ALA A 273 -10.81 -6.01 8.56
C ALA A 273 -9.94 -7.06 7.82
N PHE A 274 -8.68 -7.23 8.25
CA PHE A 274 -7.71 -8.11 7.57
C PHE A 274 -7.71 -9.56 8.07
N ARG A 275 -8.71 -9.96 8.88
CA ARG A 275 -8.90 -11.38 9.21
C ARG A 275 -9.17 -12.21 7.96
N ARG A 276 -8.86 -13.51 8.01
CA ARG A 276 -9.03 -14.40 6.84
C ARG A 276 -10.48 -14.51 6.37
N PRO A 277 -10.73 -14.58 5.06
CA PRO A 277 -9.76 -14.42 3.97
C PRO A 277 -9.31 -12.96 3.83
N VAL A 278 -7.99 -12.74 3.78
CA VAL A 278 -7.39 -11.39 3.76
C VAL A 278 -7.98 -10.50 2.67
N PRO A 279 -8.14 -10.93 1.40
CA PRO A 279 -8.67 -10.07 0.34
C PRO A 279 -10.07 -9.48 0.59
N ALA A 280 -10.83 -10.05 1.55
CA ALA A 280 -12.16 -9.53 1.94
C ALA A 280 -12.09 -8.23 2.74
N TYR A 281 -10.88 -7.75 3.14
CA TYR A 281 -10.72 -6.45 3.79
C TYR A 281 -11.30 -5.32 2.95
N LYS A 282 -11.24 -5.42 1.62
CA LYS A 282 -11.79 -4.43 0.69
C LYS A 282 -13.29 -4.22 0.90
N HIS A 283 -14.04 -5.30 1.19
CA HIS A 283 -15.45 -5.18 1.56
C HIS A 283 -15.64 -4.53 2.93
N SER A 284 -14.77 -4.83 3.91
CA SER A 284 -14.79 -4.12 5.21
C SER A 284 -14.56 -2.61 5.02
N MET A 285 -13.64 -2.22 4.12
CA MET A 285 -13.39 -0.81 3.79
C MET A 285 -14.59 -0.17 3.08
N ALA A 286 -15.24 -0.87 2.16
CA ALA A 286 -16.47 -0.39 1.52
C ALA A 286 -17.58 -0.15 2.54
N MET A 287 -17.82 -1.12 3.45
CA MET A 287 -18.75 -0.96 4.57
C MET A 287 -18.41 0.25 5.45
N THR A 288 -17.12 0.42 5.77
CA THR A 288 -16.65 1.53 6.61
C THR A 288 -16.94 2.87 5.95
N LEU A 289 -16.59 3.05 4.67
CA LEU A 289 -16.84 4.28 3.93
C LEU A 289 -18.35 4.57 3.79
N HIS A 290 -19.16 3.55 3.54
CA HIS A 290 -20.61 3.69 3.45
C HIS A 290 -21.23 4.07 4.79
N LEU A 291 -20.82 3.45 5.89
CA LEU A 291 -21.28 3.78 7.24
C LEU A 291 -20.90 5.21 7.66
N ARG A 292 -19.81 5.73 7.13
CA ARG A 292 -19.40 7.14 7.26
C ARG A 292 -20.15 8.10 6.32
N GLY A 293 -21.04 7.59 5.45
CA GLY A 293 -21.80 8.38 4.48
C GLY A 293 -20.96 8.94 3.32
N LEU A 294 -19.85 8.29 2.98
CA LEU A 294 -18.84 8.81 2.06
C LEU A 294 -18.91 8.21 0.65
N VAL A 295 -19.63 7.11 0.47
CA VAL A 295 -19.84 6.41 -0.80
C VAL A 295 -21.29 5.92 -0.89
N ALA A 296 -21.79 5.76 -2.12
CA ALA A 296 -23.21 5.45 -2.38
C ALA A 296 -23.62 4.03 -1.94
N GLY A 297 -22.68 3.10 -1.88
CA GLY A 297 -22.93 1.71 -1.49
C GLY A 297 -21.74 1.06 -0.83
N ASP A 298 -21.94 -0.13 -0.28
CA ASP A 298 -20.88 -0.94 0.34
C ASP A 298 -20.61 -2.26 -0.40
N GLU A 299 -21.09 -2.40 -1.64
CA GLU A 299 -20.78 -3.58 -2.43
C GLU A 299 -19.29 -3.64 -2.79
N PRO A 300 -18.62 -4.80 -2.66
CA PRO A 300 -17.30 -4.99 -3.21
C PRO A 300 -17.36 -5.26 -4.71
N HIS A 301 -16.20 -5.29 -5.37
CA HIS A 301 -16.10 -5.80 -6.75
C HIS A 301 -16.77 -7.19 -6.84
N PRO A 302 -17.52 -7.51 -7.92
CA PRO A 302 -18.26 -8.78 -8.06
C PRO A 302 -17.42 -10.04 -7.79
N ASP A 303 -16.17 -10.05 -8.22
CA ASP A 303 -15.23 -11.17 -8.07
C ASP A 303 -14.37 -11.11 -6.79
N SER A 304 -14.67 -10.16 -5.88
CA SER A 304 -13.96 -10.04 -4.61
C SER A 304 -14.68 -10.78 -3.48
N PRO A 305 -13.96 -11.39 -2.54
CA PRO A 305 -14.57 -12.01 -1.35
C PRO A 305 -15.40 -11.01 -0.55
N ARG A 306 -16.50 -11.52 0.02
CA ARG A 306 -17.46 -10.74 0.81
C ARG A 306 -17.34 -11.01 2.31
N ARG A 307 -17.72 -10.02 3.10
CA ARG A 307 -17.92 -10.11 4.54
C ARG A 307 -19.42 -10.25 4.85
N PRO A 308 -19.78 -10.88 5.99
CA PRO A 308 -21.17 -10.95 6.42
C PRO A 308 -21.72 -9.56 6.77
N ALA A 309 -23.02 -9.37 6.59
CA ALA A 309 -23.69 -8.09 6.87
C ALA A 309 -23.60 -7.67 8.35
N SER A 310 -23.48 -8.63 9.26
CA SER A 310 -23.28 -8.41 10.70
C SER A 310 -22.00 -7.64 11.04
N ASP A 311 -21.00 -7.64 10.15
CA ASP A 311 -19.76 -6.90 10.33
C ASP A 311 -19.99 -5.39 10.47
N ARG A 312 -21.07 -4.86 9.89
CA ARG A 312 -21.41 -3.42 9.98
C ARG A 312 -21.59 -2.94 11.42
N GLU A 313 -22.11 -3.80 12.31
CA GLU A 313 -22.28 -3.44 13.72
C GLU A 313 -20.92 -3.29 14.41
N ILE A 314 -20.04 -4.27 14.24
CA ILE A 314 -18.68 -4.23 14.77
C ILE A 314 -17.90 -3.04 14.21
N ILE A 315 -18.05 -2.75 12.90
CA ILE A 315 -17.39 -1.59 12.28
C ILE A 315 -17.90 -0.27 12.89
N ARG A 316 -19.19 -0.13 13.22
CA ARG A 316 -19.70 1.07 13.90
C ARG A 316 -19.05 1.27 15.28
N GLU A 317 -18.89 0.20 16.06
CA GLU A 317 -18.21 0.27 17.35
C GLU A 317 -16.73 0.68 17.20
N LEU A 318 -16.03 0.11 16.20
CA LEU A 318 -14.65 0.47 15.91
C LEU A 318 -14.51 1.92 15.42
N LEU A 319 -15.44 2.40 14.59
CA LEU A 319 -15.48 3.81 14.16
C LEU A 319 -15.70 4.75 15.37
N ALA A 320 -16.65 4.43 16.26
CA ALA A 320 -16.88 5.22 17.47
C ALA A 320 -15.63 5.30 18.36
N ARG A 321 -14.86 4.20 18.47
CA ARG A 321 -13.58 4.20 19.19
C ARG A 321 -12.55 5.12 18.53
N ILE A 322 -12.43 5.10 17.20
CA ILE A 322 -11.51 5.99 16.45
C ILE A 322 -11.94 7.46 16.64
N GLU A 323 -13.23 7.77 16.55
CA GLU A 323 -13.77 9.11 16.74
C GLU A 323 -13.52 9.63 18.16
N THR A 324 -13.68 8.79 19.17
CA THR A 324 -13.37 9.12 20.57
C THR A 324 -11.89 9.45 20.73
N ALA A 325 -10.99 8.61 20.21
CA ALA A 325 -9.55 8.85 20.26
C ALA A 325 -9.14 10.13 19.52
N MET A 326 -9.81 10.44 18.39
CA MET A 326 -9.58 11.69 17.67
C MET A 326 -10.07 12.95 18.40
N ALA A 327 -11.11 12.84 19.22
CA ALA A 327 -11.71 13.95 19.96
C ALA A 327 -11.03 14.24 21.31
N ALA A 328 -10.11 13.38 21.76
CA ALA A 328 -9.39 13.58 23.02
C ALA A 328 -8.57 14.89 22.96
N ASP A 329 -8.78 15.77 23.95
CA ASP A 329 -8.13 17.08 24.09
C ASP A 329 -6.68 16.99 24.59
#